data_ad645e48c1098a95697d4de0f502ad39
#
_entry.id   ad645e48c1098a95697d4de0f502ad39
#
_cell.length_a   1.000
_cell.length_b   1.000
_cell.length_c   1.000
_cell.angle_alpha   90.00
_cell.angle_beta   90.00
_cell.angle_gamma   90.00
#
_symmetry.space_group_name_H-M   'P 1'
#
loop_
_entity.id
_entity.type
_entity.pdbx_description
1 polymer ?
#
loop_
_entity_poly.entity_id
_entity_poly.type
_entity_poly.pdbx_seq_one_letter_code
_entity_poly.pdbx_strand_id
1 'polypeptide(L)'
;MSLNPTTTSPGHTARLVAATGVPLNKRVLAYHEAPPAASDTTLTKQREIARPLYNRPGALLSSSGAVTNRSRKIATQPERVLDAPGMVDDFYLNLLSWSVQNVVAVALSENTYIWRAETGAVVQIGEAPEGTYVSSVDFSNDGAFLGIGVGSGEVELWDVEAGQKLRSMGGHQAQVAALGWHGHILSSACGDGSIWHHDVRVARHKVMELLGHSGEVCGLKWRSDGELLASGGNDNVVNIWDGRVGDVTEGSRGVARWTKRNHTAAVKASYLHAAVSAI
;
A
#
# COMPACT_ATOMS: atom_id res chain seq x y z
N MET A 1 -38.26 -11.16 9.37
CA MET A 1 -37.97 -11.24 10.81
C MET A 1 -37.46 -9.90 11.27
N SER A 2 -38.24 -9.19 12.05
CA SER A 2 -37.92 -7.86 12.58
C SER A 2 -37.04 -8.05 13.82
N LEU A 3 -35.81 -7.53 13.77
CA LEU A 3 -34.91 -7.49 14.93
C LEU A 3 -35.40 -6.37 15.87
N ASN A 4 -35.92 -6.74 17.00
CA ASN A 4 -36.25 -5.79 18.07
C ASN A 4 -34.97 -5.14 18.61
N PRO A 5 -34.93 -3.80 18.78
CA PRO A 5 -33.79 -3.14 19.42
C PRO A 5 -33.71 -3.58 20.89
N THR A 6 -32.59 -4.12 21.28
CA THR A 6 -32.26 -4.44 22.69
C THR A 6 -32.40 -3.19 23.53
N THR A 7 -33.35 -3.21 24.46
CA THR A 7 -33.57 -2.13 25.44
C THR A 7 -32.39 -2.04 26.38
N THR A 8 -31.48 -1.11 26.10
CA THR A 8 -30.42 -0.72 27.04
C THR A 8 -31.04 -0.07 28.28
N SER A 9 -30.60 -0.46 29.48
CA SER A 9 -31.14 0.06 30.73
C SER A 9 -31.02 1.59 30.81
N PRO A 10 -31.98 2.31 31.38
CA PRO A 10 -31.97 3.79 31.46
C PRO A 10 -30.69 4.35 32.13
N GLY A 11 -30.07 3.61 33.02
CA GLY A 11 -28.83 4.03 33.69
C GLY A 11 -27.59 3.96 32.80
N HIS A 12 -27.54 3.05 31.81
CA HIS A 12 -26.42 2.94 30.87
C HIS A 12 -26.46 4.07 29.84
N THR A 13 -27.63 4.39 29.33
CA THR A 13 -27.83 5.51 28.40
C THR A 13 -27.51 6.86 29.02
N ALA A 14 -27.91 7.05 30.29
CA ALA A 14 -27.58 8.28 31.04
C ALA A 14 -26.08 8.46 31.25
N ARG A 15 -25.33 7.38 31.55
CA ARG A 15 -23.86 7.41 31.67
C ARG A 15 -23.16 7.70 30.35
N LEU A 16 -23.65 7.13 29.25
CA LEU A 16 -23.12 7.40 27.91
C LEU A 16 -23.34 8.86 27.50
N VAL A 17 -24.51 9.43 27.74
CA VAL A 17 -24.79 10.86 27.50
C VAL A 17 -23.90 11.75 28.36
N ALA A 18 -23.69 11.41 29.63
CA ALA A 18 -22.81 12.17 30.53
C ALA A 18 -21.34 12.10 30.10
N ALA A 19 -20.89 10.95 29.60
CA ALA A 19 -19.50 10.75 29.17
C ALA A 19 -19.18 11.34 27.78
N THR A 20 -20.16 11.31 26.87
CA THR A 20 -19.95 11.75 25.49
C THR A 20 -20.51 13.15 25.20
N GLY A 21 -21.37 13.66 26.04
CA GLY A 21 -22.08 14.94 25.83
C GLY A 21 -23.06 14.92 24.64
N VAL A 22 -23.30 13.75 24.05
CA VAL A 22 -24.13 13.58 22.85
C VAL A 22 -25.48 12.98 23.24
N PRO A 23 -26.60 13.62 22.99
CA PRO A 23 -27.93 13.05 23.24
C PRO A 23 -28.19 11.87 22.30
N LEU A 24 -28.43 10.67 22.85
CA LEU A 24 -28.60 9.41 22.11
C LEU A 24 -29.82 9.33 21.19
N ASN A 25 -30.71 10.30 21.27
CA ASN A 25 -31.88 10.43 20.42
C ASN A 25 -31.63 11.26 19.14
N LYS A 26 -30.43 11.83 18.96
CA LYS A 26 -30.03 12.48 17.72
C LYS A 26 -29.07 11.57 16.93
N ARG A 27 -29.29 11.45 15.62
CA ARG A 27 -28.34 10.81 14.71
C ARG A 27 -27.01 11.57 14.75
N VAL A 28 -25.92 10.87 15.01
CA VAL A 28 -24.57 11.44 15.04
C VAL A 28 -24.08 11.86 13.64
N LEU A 29 -24.66 11.27 12.59
CA LEU A 29 -24.36 11.60 11.20
C LEU A 29 -25.69 11.76 10.44
N ALA A 30 -26.03 13.00 10.09
CA ALA A 30 -27.10 13.33 9.16
C ALA A 30 -26.48 13.77 7.82
N TYR A 31 -26.51 12.89 6.82
CA TYR A 31 -25.89 13.13 5.50
C TYR A 31 -26.55 14.24 4.67
N HIS A 32 -27.65 14.80 5.13
CA HIS A 32 -28.47 15.79 4.38
C HIS A 32 -28.66 17.13 5.06
N GLU A 33 -28.07 17.35 6.25
CA GLU A 33 -28.07 18.68 6.86
C GLU A 33 -26.80 19.43 6.45
N ALA A 34 -26.98 20.65 5.94
CA ALA A 34 -25.87 21.54 5.67
C ALA A 34 -25.08 21.78 6.97
N PRO A 35 -23.74 21.85 6.90
CA PRO A 35 -22.93 22.15 8.08
C PRO A 35 -23.39 23.50 8.64
N PRO A 36 -23.58 23.60 9.98
CA PRO A 36 -24.06 24.82 10.59
C PRO A 36 -23.09 25.97 10.36
N ALA A 37 -23.63 27.17 10.19
CA ALA A 37 -22.85 28.37 9.92
C ALA A 37 -21.75 28.58 10.97
N ALA A 38 -20.60 29.06 10.55
CA ALA A 38 -19.39 29.20 11.38
C ALA A 38 -19.53 30.18 12.55
N SER A 39 -20.66 30.92 12.61
CA SER A 39 -21.00 31.91 13.64
C SER A 39 -21.76 31.35 14.86
N ASP A 40 -22.09 30.05 14.85
CA ASP A 40 -22.81 29.46 15.97
C ASP A 40 -21.84 29.13 17.14
N THR A 41 -21.96 29.94 18.21
CA THR A 41 -21.13 29.81 19.41
C THR A 41 -21.34 28.49 20.15
N THR A 42 -22.44 27.79 19.95
CA THR A 42 -22.71 26.47 20.55
C THR A 42 -21.86 25.38 19.92
N LEU A 43 -21.59 25.49 18.63
CA LEU A 43 -20.75 24.54 17.89
C LEU A 43 -19.28 24.70 18.14
N THR A 44 -18.81 25.93 18.35
CA THR A 44 -17.42 26.17 18.78
C THR A 44 -17.16 25.54 20.14
N LYS A 45 -18.08 25.65 21.09
CA LYS A 45 -18.00 24.95 22.38
C LYS A 45 -18.06 23.44 22.26
N GLN A 46 -18.92 22.87 21.40
CA GLN A 46 -18.95 21.42 21.17
C GLN A 46 -17.68 20.90 20.48
N ARG A 47 -17.10 21.67 19.57
CA ARG A 47 -15.80 21.34 18.96
C ARG A 47 -14.66 21.41 19.97
N GLU A 48 -14.69 22.31 20.91
CA GLU A 48 -13.69 22.39 21.98
C GLU A 48 -13.80 21.21 22.96
N ILE A 49 -15.01 20.76 23.27
CA ILE A 49 -15.25 19.59 24.13
C ILE A 49 -14.85 18.29 23.43
N ALA A 50 -15.02 18.18 22.11
CA ALA A 50 -14.63 16.99 21.32
C ALA A 50 -13.12 16.94 21.00
N ARG A 51 -12.39 18.07 21.15
CA ARG A 51 -10.93 18.15 20.91
C ARG A 51 -10.09 17.11 21.67
N PRO A 52 -10.36 16.77 22.95
CA PRO A 52 -9.59 15.77 23.67
C PRO A 52 -9.66 14.36 23.09
N LEU A 53 -10.70 14.02 22.33
CA LEU A 53 -10.87 12.70 21.72
C LEU A 53 -9.93 12.45 20.53
N TYR A 54 -9.39 13.54 19.95
CA TYR A 54 -8.48 13.48 18.78
C TYR A 54 -7.06 13.92 19.08
N ASN A 55 -6.77 14.35 20.32
CA ASN A 55 -5.42 14.72 20.73
C ASN A 55 -4.66 13.47 21.17
N ARG A 56 -3.52 13.19 20.53
CA ARG A 56 -2.56 12.17 20.99
C ARG A 56 -2.18 12.40 22.46
N PRO A 57 -2.13 11.35 23.29
CA PRO A 57 -1.59 11.43 24.64
C PRO A 57 -0.09 11.77 24.58
N GLY A 58 0.25 12.99 24.73
CA GLY A 58 1.65 13.49 24.66
C GLY A 58 1.76 14.99 24.55
N ALA A 59 0.65 15.71 24.33
CA ALA A 59 0.61 17.16 24.20
C ALA A 59 0.08 17.90 25.44
N LEU A 60 0.06 17.25 26.59
CA LEU A 60 -0.21 17.92 27.87
C LEU A 60 1.12 18.43 28.42
N LEU A 61 1.55 19.59 27.98
CA LEU A 61 2.38 20.57 28.69
C LEU A 61 2.94 21.57 27.68
N SER A 62 2.11 22.53 27.28
CA SER A 62 2.60 23.90 27.08
C SER A 62 1.41 24.86 27.00
N SER A 63 1.31 25.61 28.07
CA SER A 63 0.47 26.80 28.25
C SER A 63 0.70 27.81 27.12
N SER A 64 -0.42 28.45 26.70
CA SER A 64 -0.44 29.75 26.03
C SER A 64 0.51 29.91 24.82
N GLY A 65 0.16 29.34 23.73
CA GLY A 65 0.68 29.70 22.42
C GLY A 65 -0.39 29.53 21.38
N ALA A 66 -0.62 30.54 20.59
CA ALA A 66 -1.53 30.47 19.44
C ALA A 66 -1.32 29.16 18.71
N VAL A 67 -2.41 28.40 18.48
CA VAL A 67 -2.37 27.21 17.61
C VAL A 67 -2.06 27.74 16.22
N THR A 68 -0.77 27.88 15.93
CA THR A 68 -0.33 28.03 14.56
C THR A 68 -0.75 26.77 13.86
N ASN A 69 -1.71 26.90 12.95
CA ASN A 69 -1.96 25.87 11.93
C ASN A 69 -0.60 25.56 11.32
N ARG A 70 0.05 24.47 11.77
CA ARG A 70 1.22 23.94 11.10
C ARG A 70 0.76 23.40 9.76
N SER A 71 0.56 24.32 8.81
CA SER A 71 0.40 23.93 7.43
C SER A 71 1.63 23.13 7.05
N ARG A 72 1.40 21.94 6.50
CA ARG A 72 2.47 21.07 6.00
C ARG A 72 3.28 21.88 4.98
N LYS A 73 4.50 22.23 5.32
CA LYS A 73 5.38 22.95 4.40
C LYS A 73 5.91 21.96 3.37
N ILE A 74 5.38 22.04 2.17
CA ILE A 74 5.88 21.28 1.03
C ILE A 74 7.00 22.11 0.40
N ALA A 75 8.16 21.50 0.20
CA ALA A 75 9.27 22.16 -0.48
C ALA A 75 8.87 22.47 -1.93
N THR A 76 9.16 23.67 -2.39
CA THR A 76 8.86 24.12 -3.76
C THR A 76 10.02 23.88 -4.73
N GLN A 77 11.19 23.57 -4.20
CA GLN A 77 12.39 23.24 -4.99
C GLN A 77 12.84 21.83 -4.64
N PRO A 78 13.38 21.06 -5.61
CA PRO A 78 13.96 19.76 -5.34
C PRO A 78 15.20 19.93 -4.46
N GLU A 79 15.38 19.00 -3.52
CA GLU A 79 16.60 18.94 -2.71
C GLU A 79 17.77 18.40 -3.52
N ARG A 80 17.49 17.40 -4.35
CA ARG A 80 18.47 16.80 -5.28
C ARG A 80 17.78 16.47 -6.60
N VAL A 81 18.55 16.54 -7.67
CA VAL A 81 18.17 16.10 -9.02
C VAL A 81 19.11 14.96 -9.38
N LEU A 82 18.56 13.81 -9.73
CA LEU A 82 19.30 12.64 -10.18
C LEU A 82 19.08 12.49 -11.69
N ASP A 83 20.14 12.26 -12.41
CA ASP A 83 20.06 11.93 -13.82
C ASP A 83 19.77 10.44 -13.99
N ALA A 84 18.83 10.09 -14.85
CA ALA A 84 18.39 8.71 -15.08
C ALA A 84 18.34 8.42 -16.59
N PRO A 85 19.50 8.29 -17.23
CA PRO A 85 19.57 8.06 -18.66
C PRO A 85 19.00 6.67 -19.01
N GLY A 86 18.20 6.61 -20.09
CA GLY A 86 17.61 5.36 -20.56
C GLY A 86 16.42 4.86 -19.74
N MET A 87 15.84 5.71 -18.87
CA MET A 87 14.57 5.37 -18.21
C MET A 87 13.48 5.22 -19.27
N VAL A 88 12.79 4.07 -19.21
CA VAL A 88 11.69 3.78 -20.14
C VAL A 88 10.45 4.57 -19.70
N ASP A 89 9.85 5.32 -20.63
CA ASP A 89 8.61 6.05 -20.39
C ASP A 89 7.40 5.13 -20.67
N ASP A 90 7.23 4.14 -19.80
CA ASP A 90 6.11 3.22 -19.82
C ASP A 90 5.45 3.17 -18.45
N PHE A 91 4.20 3.67 -18.38
CA PHE A 91 3.42 3.72 -17.16
C PHE A 91 2.86 2.36 -16.68
N TYR A 92 3.12 1.30 -17.40
CA TYR A 92 2.81 -0.08 -16.98
C TYR A 92 3.92 -0.70 -16.13
N LEU A 93 5.11 -0.11 -16.17
CA LEU A 93 6.28 -0.57 -15.43
C LEU A 93 6.41 0.14 -14.08
N ASN A 94 6.96 -0.55 -13.10
CA ASN A 94 7.23 -0.03 -11.76
C ASN A 94 8.74 0.06 -11.53
N LEU A 95 9.38 1.04 -12.16
CA LEU A 95 10.84 1.15 -12.29
C LEU A 95 11.54 1.84 -11.11
N LEU A 96 10.80 2.24 -10.07
CA LEU A 96 11.34 2.98 -8.94
C LEU A 96 10.74 2.50 -7.63
N SER A 97 11.61 2.20 -6.64
CA SER A 97 11.22 1.93 -5.26
C SER A 97 12.13 2.65 -4.27
N TRP A 98 11.58 3.09 -3.14
CA TRP A 98 12.30 3.81 -2.09
C TRP A 98 12.16 3.07 -0.76
N SER A 99 13.29 2.59 -0.22
CA SER A 99 13.33 1.83 1.01
C SER A 99 13.17 2.70 2.26
N VAL A 100 12.84 2.06 3.37
CA VAL A 100 12.82 2.70 4.71
C VAL A 100 14.19 3.17 5.18
N GLN A 101 15.27 2.67 4.57
CA GLN A 101 16.67 3.02 4.87
C GLN A 101 17.20 4.18 4.00
N ASN A 102 16.30 4.96 3.35
CA ASN A 102 16.69 6.03 2.42
C ASN A 102 17.57 5.57 1.25
N VAL A 103 17.31 4.39 0.75
CA VAL A 103 17.93 3.83 -0.46
C VAL A 103 16.89 3.81 -1.56
N VAL A 104 17.21 4.31 -2.73
CA VAL A 104 16.34 4.31 -3.91
C VAL A 104 16.87 3.31 -4.92
N ALA A 105 16.03 2.40 -5.38
CA ALA A 105 16.29 1.53 -6.52
C ALA A 105 15.64 2.13 -7.76
N VAL A 106 16.38 2.16 -8.86
CA VAL A 106 15.92 2.64 -10.17
C VAL A 106 16.32 1.64 -11.24
N ALA A 107 15.35 1.22 -12.03
CA ALA A 107 15.61 0.41 -13.22
C ALA A 107 15.75 1.29 -14.46
N LEU A 108 16.83 1.11 -15.18
CA LEU A 108 17.17 1.83 -16.41
C LEU A 108 17.40 0.80 -17.53
N SER A 109 16.35 0.51 -18.28
CA SER A 109 16.33 -0.53 -19.32
C SER A 109 16.68 -1.92 -18.77
N GLU A 110 17.88 -2.41 -18.98
CA GLU A 110 18.36 -3.73 -18.54
C GLU A 110 19.01 -3.69 -17.16
N ASN A 111 19.41 -2.49 -16.69
CA ASN A 111 20.21 -2.32 -15.48
C ASN A 111 19.38 -1.81 -14.29
N THR A 112 19.69 -2.30 -13.12
CA THR A 112 19.15 -1.79 -11.86
C THR A 112 20.24 -1.13 -11.04
N TYR A 113 19.98 0.11 -10.61
CA TYR A 113 20.88 0.92 -9.81
C TYR A 113 20.29 1.20 -8.43
N ILE A 114 21.13 1.28 -7.45
CA ILE A 114 20.83 1.73 -6.09
C ILE A 114 21.50 3.07 -5.86
N TRP A 115 20.73 4.05 -5.41
CA TRP A 115 21.23 5.31 -4.92
C TRP A 115 21.00 5.43 -3.42
N ARG A 116 22.06 5.71 -2.65
CA ARG A 116 22.00 5.93 -1.20
C ARG A 116 21.89 7.41 -0.91
N ALA A 117 20.78 7.87 -0.32
CA ALA A 117 20.52 9.30 -0.10
C ALA A 117 21.52 9.94 0.88
N GLU A 118 22.03 9.20 1.85
CA GLU A 118 22.96 9.71 2.86
C GLU A 118 24.35 9.98 2.28
N THR A 119 24.87 9.08 1.47
CA THR A 119 26.22 9.17 0.92
C THR A 119 26.27 9.76 -0.48
N GLY A 120 25.14 9.76 -1.21
CA GLY A 120 25.07 10.09 -2.62
C GLY A 120 25.66 9.04 -3.54
N ALA A 121 26.07 7.88 -3.01
CA ALA A 121 26.67 6.81 -3.80
C ALA A 121 25.63 6.13 -4.70
N VAL A 122 26.05 5.85 -5.95
CA VAL A 122 25.29 5.07 -6.93
C VAL A 122 26.04 3.77 -7.19
N VAL A 123 25.35 2.65 -7.13
CA VAL A 123 25.91 1.32 -7.38
C VAL A 123 24.96 0.54 -8.29
N GLN A 124 25.47 -0.07 -9.33
CA GLN A 124 24.72 -1.05 -10.12
C GLN A 124 24.60 -2.34 -9.30
N ILE A 125 23.36 -2.83 -9.11
CA ILE A 125 23.11 -4.03 -8.33
C ILE A 125 22.75 -5.22 -9.20
N GLY A 126 22.02 -5.01 -10.29
CA GLY A 126 21.52 -6.07 -11.15
C GLY A 126 21.52 -5.70 -12.61
N GLU A 127 21.56 -6.73 -13.45
CA GLU A 127 21.42 -6.64 -14.90
C GLU A 127 20.47 -7.75 -15.35
N ALA A 128 19.47 -7.39 -16.15
CA ALA A 128 18.56 -8.35 -16.74
C ALA A 128 19.29 -9.22 -17.79
N PRO A 129 18.85 -10.46 -18.02
CA PRO A 129 19.39 -11.30 -19.08
C PRO A 129 19.33 -10.65 -20.46
N GLU A 130 20.24 -11.03 -21.35
CA GLU A 130 20.27 -10.50 -22.72
C GLU A 130 18.92 -10.61 -23.44
N GLY A 131 18.51 -9.53 -24.09
CA GLY A 131 17.27 -9.45 -24.87
C GLY A 131 16.01 -9.22 -24.05
N THR A 132 16.14 -8.92 -22.75
CA THR A 132 15.03 -8.56 -21.87
C THR A 132 15.33 -7.27 -21.12
N TYR A 133 14.40 -6.82 -20.30
CA TYR A 133 14.49 -5.57 -19.54
C TYR A 133 13.94 -5.75 -18.13
N VAL A 134 14.31 -4.84 -17.25
CA VAL A 134 13.72 -4.78 -15.91
C VAL A 134 12.36 -4.10 -16.00
N SER A 135 11.32 -4.79 -15.54
CA SER A 135 9.94 -4.31 -15.59
C SER A 135 9.42 -3.78 -14.25
N SER A 136 9.97 -4.24 -13.13
CA SER A 136 9.57 -3.76 -11.81
C SER A 136 10.67 -3.94 -10.77
N VAL A 137 10.68 -3.05 -9.77
CA VAL A 137 11.57 -3.14 -8.60
C VAL A 137 10.77 -2.82 -7.35
N ASP A 138 11.00 -3.57 -6.27
CA ASP A 138 10.43 -3.24 -4.95
C ASP A 138 11.31 -3.74 -3.81
N PHE A 139 11.48 -2.89 -2.78
CA PHE A 139 12.24 -3.26 -1.59
C PHE A 139 11.38 -4.06 -0.62
N SER A 140 12.02 -4.97 0.11
CA SER A 140 11.45 -5.58 1.29
C SER A 140 11.11 -4.53 2.36
N ASN A 141 10.18 -4.86 3.26
CA ASN A 141 9.70 -3.92 4.28
C ASN A 141 10.80 -3.36 5.19
N ASP A 142 11.88 -4.12 5.41
CA ASP A 142 13.06 -3.72 6.18
C ASP A 142 14.15 -3.04 5.34
N GLY A 143 14.01 -3.08 4.00
CA GLY A 143 14.98 -2.52 3.06
C GLY A 143 16.24 -3.38 2.85
N ALA A 144 16.32 -4.59 3.42
CA ALA A 144 17.48 -5.47 3.29
C ALA A 144 17.55 -6.17 1.93
N PHE A 145 16.40 -6.45 1.33
CA PHE A 145 16.30 -7.16 0.06
C PHE A 145 15.62 -6.31 -1.00
N LEU A 146 15.99 -6.55 -2.24
CA LEU A 146 15.35 -5.98 -3.43
C LEU A 146 14.80 -7.11 -4.30
N GLY A 147 13.52 -7.03 -4.64
CA GLY A 147 12.91 -7.82 -5.70
C GLY A 147 13.06 -7.08 -7.03
N ILE A 148 13.46 -7.78 -8.07
CA ILE A 148 13.55 -7.28 -9.44
C ILE A 148 12.70 -8.19 -10.32
N GLY A 149 11.68 -7.62 -10.96
CA GLY A 149 10.87 -8.29 -11.95
C GLY A 149 11.41 -8.03 -13.36
N VAL A 150 11.47 -9.06 -14.17
CA VAL A 150 12.04 -9.03 -15.51
C VAL A 150 10.95 -9.26 -16.56
N GLY A 151 11.15 -8.69 -17.74
CA GLY A 151 10.25 -8.84 -18.89
C GLY A 151 10.08 -10.28 -19.37
N SER A 152 11.03 -11.17 -19.06
CA SER A 152 10.93 -12.61 -19.34
C SER A 152 10.01 -13.40 -18.41
N GLY A 153 9.50 -12.77 -17.33
CA GLY A 153 8.66 -13.45 -16.33
C GLY A 153 9.44 -14.02 -15.14
N GLU A 154 10.71 -13.67 -15.00
CA GLU A 154 11.48 -14.01 -13.82
C GLU A 154 11.38 -12.93 -12.75
N VAL A 155 11.47 -13.36 -11.49
CA VAL A 155 11.63 -12.50 -10.32
C VAL A 155 12.98 -12.84 -9.68
N GLU A 156 13.83 -11.85 -9.56
CA GLU A 156 15.13 -11.98 -8.92
C GLU A 156 15.09 -11.41 -7.50
N LEU A 157 15.78 -12.07 -6.59
CA LEU A 157 15.97 -11.63 -5.21
C LEU A 157 17.43 -11.25 -5.01
N TRP A 158 17.65 -10.01 -4.55
CA TRP A 158 18.97 -9.45 -4.34
C TRP A 158 19.17 -9.00 -2.89
N ASP A 159 20.35 -9.22 -2.36
CA ASP A 159 20.80 -8.61 -1.10
C ASP A 159 21.33 -7.20 -1.40
N VAL A 160 20.74 -6.20 -0.76
CA VAL A 160 21.05 -4.78 -1.03
C VAL A 160 22.40 -4.36 -0.47
N GLU A 161 22.83 -4.96 0.65
CA GLU A 161 24.10 -4.63 1.29
C GLU A 161 25.26 -5.36 0.62
N ALA A 162 25.09 -6.64 0.39
CA ALA A 162 26.11 -7.46 -0.28
C ALA A 162 26.20 -7.19 -1.79
N GLY A 163 25.16 -6.61 -2.42
CA GLY A 163 25.08 -6.41 -3.87
C GLY A 163 25.07 -7.73 -4.65
N GLN A 164 24.49 -8.78 -4.08
CA GLN A 164 24.52 -10.12 -4.64
C GLN A 164 23.12 -10.66 -4.93
N LYS A 165 22.98 -11.33 -6.08
CA LYS A 165 21.77 -12.08 -6.40
C LYS A 165 21.72 -13.36 -5.55
N LEU A 166 20.66 -13.47 -4.75
CA LEU A 166 20.43 -14.61 -3.88
C LEU A 166 19.74 -15.76 -4.61
N ARG A 167 18.75 -15.43 -5.44
CA ARG A 167 18.03 -16.44 -6.23
C ARG A 167 17.22 -15.81 -7.38
N SER A 168 16.88 -16.67 -8.35
CA SER A 168 15.88 -16.40 -9.39
C SER A 168 14.65 -17.29 -9.17
N MET A 169 13.47 -16.71 -9.37
CA MET A 169 12.17 -17.34 -9.20
C MET A 169 11.39 -17.15 -10.49
N GLY A 170 11.43 -18.15 -11.35
CA GLY A 170 10.78 -18.12 -12.66
C GLY A 170 9.43 -18.85 -12.67
N GLY A 171 8.72 -18.68 -13.77
CA GLY A 171 7.50 -19.42 -14.09
C GLY A 171 6.35 -18.61 -14.65
N HIS A 172 6.35 -17.30 -14.51
CA HIS A 172 5.42 -16.43 -15.25
C HIS A 172 5.69 -16.51 -16.75
N GLN A 173 4.64 -16.34 -17.55
CA GLN A 173 4.71 -16.46 -19.02
C GLN A 173 4.80 -15.10 -19.72
N ALA A 174 4.73 -14.02 -18.95
CA ALA A 174 4.83 -12.64 -19.42
C ALA A 174 5.58 -11.77 -18.40
N GLN A 175 5.79 -10.50 -18.72
CA GLN A 175 6.50 -9.56 -17.86
C GLN A 175 5.94 -9.47 -16.44
N VAL A 176 6.82 -9.28 -15.48
CA VAL A 176 6.46 -9.04 -14.08
C VAL A 176 6.31 -7.54 -13.86
N ALA A 177 5.11 -7.02 -14.10
CA ALA A 177 4.85 -5.58 -14.14
C ALA A 177 4.85 -4.92 -12.76
N ALA A 178 4.51 -5.66 -11.70
CA ALA A 178 4.51 -5.12 -10.34
C ALA A 178 4.95 -6.15 -9.31
N LEU A 179 5.56 -5.65 -8.26
CA LEU A 179 5.99 -6.41 -7.08
C LEU A 179 5.36 -5.84 -5.82
N GLY A 180 5.27 -6.62 -4.77
CA GLY A 180 4.79 -6.17 -3.47
C GLY A 180 5.24 -7.08 -2.35
N TRP A 181 5.81 -6.51 -1.27
CA TRP A 181 6.34 -7.25 -0.14
C TRP A 181 5.43 -7.24 1.08
N HIS A 182 5.35 -8.41 1.72
CA HIS A 182 4.87 -8.53 3.08
C HIS A 182 5.68 -9.59 3.85
N GLY A 183 6.50 -9.16 4.80
CA GLY A 183 7.39 -10.03 5.55
C GLY A 183 8.32 -10.84 4.63
N HIS A 184 8.15 -12.15 4.63
CA HIS A 184 8.92 -13.09 3.77
C HIS A 184 8.20 -13.46 2.47
N ILE A 185 7.04 -12.90 2.22
CA ILE A 185 6.28 -13.11 1.00
C ILE A 185 6.55 -11.97 0.02
N LEU A 186 7.04 -12.30 -1.15
CA LEU A 186 7.13 -11.44 -2.31
C LEU A 186 6.00 -11.80 -3.26
N SER A 187 5.11 -10.86 -3.53
CA SER A 187 4.05 -11.02 -4.52
C SER A 187 4.49 -10.44 -5.84
N SER A 188 4.32 -11.19 -6.92
CA SER A 188 4.61 -10.75 -8.28
C SER A 188 3.34 -10.72 -9.12
N ALA A 189 3.15 -9.65 -9.87
CA ALA A 189 2.02 -9.48 -10.79
C ALA A 189 2.50 -9.58 -12.23
N CYS A 190 1.82 -10.40 -13.00
CA CYS A 190 2.18 -10.72 -14.37
C CYS A 190 1.31 -10.03 -15.40
N GLY A 191 1.86 -9.86 -16.61
CA GLY A 191 1.17 -9.37 -17.79
C GLY A 191 0.01 -10.26 -18.25
N ASP A 192 -0.01 -11.54 -17.86
CA ASP A 192 -1.11 -12.47 -18.13
C ASP A 192 -2.32 -12.34 -17.20
N GLY A 193 -2.23 -11.46 -16.18
CA GLY A 193 -3.28 -11.24 -15.20
C GLY A 193 -3.17 -12.10 -13.94
N SER A 194 -2.18 -13.00 -13.86
CA SER A 194 -1.92 -13.80 -12.67
C SER A 194 -1.09 -13.03 -11.65
N ILE A 195 -1.31 -13.32 -10.36
CA ILE A 195 -0.48 -12.84 -9.26
C ILE A 195 0.02 -14.06 -8.51
N TRP A 196 1.32 -14.14 -8.27
CA TRP A 196 1.90 -15.22 -7.51
C TRP A 196 2.49 -14.71 -6.20
N HIS A 197 2.34 -15.52 -5.15
CA HIS A 197 3.06 -15.30 -3.90
C HIS A 197 4.25 -16.25 -3.84
N HIS A 198 5.42 -15.68 -3.58
CA HIS A 198 6.66 -16.41 -3.41
C HIS A 198 7.11 -16.30 -1.95
N ASP A 199 7.30 -17.44 -1.28
CA ASP A 199 8.05 -17.46 -0.03
C ASP A 199 9.54 -17.50 -0.38
N VAL A 200 10.26 -16.42 -0.05
CA VAL A 200 11.68 -16.27 -0.42
C VAL A 200 12.60 -17.20 0.35
N ARG A 201 12.12 -17.86 1.42
CA ARG A 201 12.91 -18.75 2.30
C ARG A 201 12.94 -20.19 1.83
N VAL A 202 11.94 -20.62 1.09
CA VAL A 202 11.77 -22.03 0.71
C VAL A 202 12.18 -22.28 -0.74
N ALA A 203 12.71 -23.49 -1.02
CA ALA A 203 13.16 -23.83 -2.36
C ALA A 203 12.01 -23.79 -3.39
N ARG A 204 10.86 -24.33 -3.04
CA ARG A 204 9.63 -24.25 -3.84
C ARG A 204 8.95 -22.91 -3.55
N HIS A 205 9.41 -21.86 -4.18
CA HIS A 205 9.08 -20.48 -3.89
C HIS A 205 7.61 -20.12 -4.10
N LYS A 206 6.94 -20.66 -5.15
CA LYS A 206 5.53 -20.38 -5.45
C LYS A 206 4.63 -21.07 -4.43
N VAL A 207 4.04 -20.29 -3.54
CA VAL A 207 3.17 -20.79 -2.48
C VAL A 207 1.69 -20.57 -2.79
N MET A 208 1.36 -19.59 -3.62
CA MET A 208 -0.04 -19.29 -3.99
C MET A 208 -0.12 -18.63 -5.37
N GLU A 209 -1.26 -18.83 -6.03
CA GLU A 209 -1.63 -18.15 -7.25
C GLU A 209 -3.00 -17.50 -7.10
N LEU A 210 -3.10 -16.22 -7.46
CA LEU A 210 -4.34 -15.45 -7.44
C LEU A 210 -4.76 -15.22 -8.89
N LEU A 211 -5.97 -15.63 -9.22
CA LEU A 211 -6.55 -15.47 -10.57
C LEU A 211 -7.84 -14.66 -10.47
N GLY A 212 -7.96 -13.60 -11.26
CA GLY A 212 -9.15 -12.74 -11.23
C GLY A 212 -9.03 -11.46 -12.05
N HIS A 213 -7.85 -11.16 -12.57
CA HIS A 213 -7.67 -10.15 -13.61
C HIS A 213 -7.71 -10.79 -15.00
N SER A 214 -8.30 -10.09 -15.96
CA SER A 214 -8.36 -10.50 -17.37
C SER A 214 -7.34 -9.75 -18.24
N GLY A 215 -6.53 -8.92 -17.66
CA GLY A 215 -5.46 -8.17 -18.28
C GLY A 215 -4.30 -7.97 -17.34
N GLU A 216 -3.23 -7.37 -17.84
CA GLU A 216 -2.01 -7.10 -17.09
C GLU A 216 -2.27 -6.46 -15.74
N VAL A 217 -1.66 -6.98 -14.68
CA VAL A 217 -1.75 -6.41 -13.34
C VAL A 217 -0.62 -5.40 -13.15
N CYS A 218 -0.98 -4.12 -13.11
CA CYS A 218 -0.03 -3.01 -13.14
C CYS A 218 0.40 -2.52 -11.75
N GLY A 219 -0.32 -2.89 -10.71
CA GLY A 219 -0.02 -2.44 -9.35
C GLY A 219 -0.41 -3.43 -8.28
N LEU A 220 0.47 -3.57 -7.28
CA LEU A 220 0.26 -4.36 -6.08
C LEU A 220 0.52 -3.52 -4.84
N LYS A 221 -0.29 -3.70 -3.80
CA LYS A 221 -0.01 -3.11 -2.49
C LYS A 221 -0.58 -3.95 -1.36
N TRP A 222 0.28 -4.38 -0.47
CA TRP A 222 -0.11 -4.99 0.78
C TRP A 222 -0.58 -3.94 1.78
N ARG A 223 -1.62 -4.25 2.54
CA ARG A 223 -1.96 -3.53 3.76
C ARG A 223 -0.86 -3.79 4.79
N SER A 224 -0.57 -2.81 5.64
CA SER A 224 0.56 -2.87 6.58
C SER A 224 0.51 -4.04 7.57
N ASP A 225 -0.68 -4.55 7.87
CA ASP A 225 -0.89 -5.71 8.73
C ASP A 225 -0.78 -7.07 8.00
N GLY A 226 -0.66 -7.05 6.66
CA GLY A 226 -0.58 -8.25 5.83
C GLY A 226 -1.89 -9.03 5.66
N GLU A 227 -3.00 -8.51 6.17
CA GLU A 227 -4.27 -9.22 6.04
C GLU A 227 -4.89 -9.10 4.64
N LEU A 228 -4.58 -8.01 3.92
CA LEU A 228 -5.14 -7.74 2.61
C LEU A 228 -4.08 -7.32 1.60
N LEU A 229 -4.23 -7.81 0.37
CA LEU A 229 -3.51 -7.33 -0.80
C LEU A 229 -4.49 -6.65 -1.75
N ALA A 230 -4.14 -5.48 -2.27
CA ALA A 230 -4.82 -4.86 -3.39
C ALA A 230 -4.04 -5.07 -4.68
N SER A 231 -4.76 -5.33 -5.76
CA SER A 231 -4.22 -5.33 -7.11
C SER A 231 -5.05 -4.46 -8.04
N GLY A 232 -4.38 -3.75 -8.95
CA GLY A 232 -5.00 -2.97 -10.00
C GLY A 232 -4.51 -3.42 -11.37
N GLY A 233 -5.40 -3.55 -12.34
CA GLY A 233 -5.08 -4.09 -13.64
C GLY A 233 -5.50 -3.22 -14.83
N ASN A 234 -5.01 -3.60 -15.99
CA ASN A 234 -5.35 -3.03 -17.29
C ASN A 234 -6.81 -3.34 -17.71
N ASP A 235 -7.45 -4.26 -17.01
CA ASP A 235 -8.88 -4.58 -17.12
C ASP A 235 -9.80 -3.58 -16.40
N ASN A 236 -9.25 -2.46 -15.91
CA ASN A 236 -9.94 -1.42 -15.16
C ASN A 236 -10.52 -1.91 -13.82
N VAL A 237 -10.02 -3.02 -13.30
CA VAL A 237 -10.50 -3.65 -12.08
C VAL A 237 -9.52 -3.45 -10.94
N VAL A 238 -10.07 -3.24 -9.74
CA VAL A 238 -9.34 -3.38 -8.48
C VAL A 238 -9.87 -4.61 -7.76
N ASN A 239 -8.98 -5.53 -7.45
CA ASN A 239 -9.27 -6.68 -6.62
C ASN A 239 -8.62 -6.54 -5.25
N ILE A 240 -9.34 -6.99 -4.23
CA ILE A 240 -8.83 -7.11 -2.86
C ILE A 240 -8.83 -8.58 -2.48
N TRP A 241 -7.68 -9.06 -2.06
CA TRP A 241 -7.42 -10.45 -1.72
C TRP A 241 -7.19 -10.60 -0.22
N ASP A 242 -7.57 -11.74 0.33
CA ASP A 242 -7.26 -12.08 1.72
C ASP A 242 -5.84 -12.67 1.80
N GLY A 243 -4.95 -11.96 2.45
CA GLY A 243 -3.54 -12.35 2.60
C GLY A 243 -3.29 -13.43 3.66
N ARG A 244 -4.33 -13.75 4.47
CA ARG A 244 -4.25 -14.78 5.52
C ARG A 244 -4.47 -16.19 5.02
N VAL A 245 -4.74 -16.35 3.75
CA VAL A 245 -4.94 -17.68 3.16
C VAL A 245 -3.59 -18.36 3.10
N GLY A 246 -3.29 -19.09 4.12
CA GLY A 246 -2.04 -19.79 4.31
C GLY A 246 -2.24 -21.21 4.76
N ASP A 247 -2.76 -22.08 3.94
CA ASP A 247 -2.37 -23.48 4.01
C ASP A 247 -2.19 -23.96 2.57
N VAL A 248 -0.92 -24.04 2.19
CA VAL A 248 -0.53 -24.25 0.82
C VAL A 248 -0.59 -25.73 0.51
N THR A 249 -1.77 -26.20 0.23
CA THR A 249 -1.92 -27.42 -0.57
C THR A 249 -1.60 -27.07 -2.02
N GLU A 250 -0.89 -27.95 -2.73
CA GLU A 250 -0.56 -27.78 -4.14
C GLU A 250 -1.78 -27.33 -4.95
N GLY A 251 -1.65 -26.17 -5.63
CA GLY A 251 -2.72 -25.64 -6.48
C GLY A 251 -3.74 -24.75 -5.76
N SER A 252 -3.44 -24.21 -4.59
CA SER A 252 -4.28 -23.23 -3.92
C SER A 252 -4.45 -21.99 -4.80
N ARG A 253 -5.65 -21.77 -5.32
CA ARG A 253 -6.05 -20.59 -6.08
C ARG A 253 -6.82 -19.65 -5.20
N GLY A 254 -6.27 -18.46 -4.97
CA GLY A 254 -6.97 -17.41 -4.25
C GLY A 254 -8.09 -16.79 -5.09
N VAL A 255 -9.23 -16.51 -4.47
CA VAL A 255 -10.33 -15.77 -5.06
C VAL A 255 -10.37 -14.38 -4.45
N ALA A 256 -10.62 -13.36 -5.28
CA ALA A 256 -10.75 -11.99 -4.79
C ALA A 256 -11.91 -11.89 -3.80
N ARG A 257 -11.64 -11.31 -2.62
CA ARG A 257 -12.65 -11.06 -1.58
C ARG A 257 -13.62 -9.97 -2.00
N TRP A 258 -13.10 -8.93 -2.65
CA TRP A 258 -13.89 -7.84 -3.23
C TRP A 258 -13.32 -7.43 -4.57
N THR A 259 -14.20 -7.07 -5.48
CA THR A 259 -13.87 -6.58 -6.82
C THR A 259 -14.57 -5.24 -7.06
N LYS A 260 -13.83 -4.23 -7.48
CA LYS A 260 -14.34 -2.91 -7.86
C LYS A 260 -14.11 -2.70 -9.36
N ARG A 261 -15.19 -2.34 -10.08
CA ARG A 261 -15.21 -2.15 -11.55
C ARG A 261 -15.63 -0.72 -11.95
N ASN A 262 -15.32 0.26 -11.09
CA ASN A 262 -15.78 1.64 -11.27
C ASN A 262 -14.79 2.50 -12.09
N HIS A 263 -13.61 1.98 -12.37
CA HIS A 263 -12.60 2.68 -13.16
C HIS A 263 -12.90 2.54 -14.65
N THR A 264 -12.64 3.60 -15.41
CA THR A 264 -12.81 3.67 -16.87
C THR A 264 -11.50 3.50 -17.63
N ALA A 265 -10.39 3.40 -16.91
CA ALA A 265 -9.06 3.19 -17.47
C ALA A 265 -8.24 2.28 -16.55
N ALA A 266 -7.09 1.82 -17.03
CA ALA A 266 -6.17 0.94 -16.31
C ALA A 266 -5.81 1.48 -14.92
N VAL A 267 -5.88 0.61 -13.91
CA VAL A 267 -5.53 0.94 -12.52
C VAL A 267 -4.06 0.64 -12.30
N LYS A 268 -3.21 1.65 -12.38
CA LYS A 268 -1.74 1.53 -12.33
C LYS A 268 -1.15 1.75 -10.95
N ALA A 269 -1.86 2.44 -10.05
CA ALA A 269 -1.43 2.66 -8.68
C ALA A 269 -2.50 2.22 -7.70
N SER A 270 -2.11 1.51 -6.66
CA SER A 270 -2.98 1.14 -5.56
C SER A 270 -2.36 1.53 -4.23
N TYR A 271 -3.16 2.14 -3.36
CA TYR A 271 -2.77 2.49 -2.00
C TYR A 271 -3.82 1.97 -1.01
N LEU A 272 -3.43 1.04 -0.16
CA LEU A 272 -4.27 0.54 0.91
C LEU A 272 -3.92 1.24 2.23
N HIS A 273 -4.84 2.04 2.73
CA HIS A 273 -4.73 2.60 4.06
C HIS A 273 -5.42 1.70 5.08
N ALA A 274 -4.90 1.65 6.31
CA ALA A 274 -5.46 0.85 7.42
C ALA A 274 -6.93 1.17 7.75
N ALA A 275 -7.47 2.30 7.26
CA ALA A 275 -8.86 2.73 7.47
C ALA A 275 -9.90 1.99 6.61
N VAL A 276 -9.54 1.08 5.73
CA VAL A 276 -10.49 0.28 4.91
C VAL A 276 -11.16 -0.83 5.72
N SER A 277 -11.03 -0.83 7.04
CA SER A 277 -11.71 -1.78 7.94
C SER A 277 -13.21 -1.51 8.15
N ALA A 278 -13.80 -0.53 7.45
CA ALA A 278 -15.17 -0.09 7.67
C ALA A 278 -15.94 0.16 6.35
N ILE A 279 -15.99 -0.84 5.47
CA ILE A 279 -16.98 -0.88 4.39
C ILE A 279 -17.72 -2.21 4.44
#